data_de50e3b9d91fad6744fea8913fa2717b
#
_entry.id   de50e3b9d91fad6744fea8913fa2717b
#
_cell.length_a   1.000
_cell.length_b   1.000
_cell.length_c   1.000
_cell.angle_alpha   90.00
_cell.angle_beta   90.00
_cell.angle_gamma   90.00
#
_symmetry.space_group_name_H-M   'P 1'
#
loop_
_entity.id
_entity.type
_entity.pdbx_description
1 polymer ?
#
loop_
_entity_poly.entity_id
_entity_poly.type
_entity_poly.pdbx_seq_one_letter_code
_entity_poly.pdbx_strand_id
1 'polypeptide(L)' 'GVESITGRLAATLREGLADGSIAAIDDPEATAEAIYHLWLGASLVASLAHDDAALVAAMRTTKRLVPPGPTA' A
#
# COMPACT_ATOMS: atom_id res chain seq x y z
N GLY A 1 10.31 -7.45 11.75
CA GLY A 1 10.55 -6.01 11.79
C GLY A 1 9.93 -5.28 10.60
N VAL A 2 10.07 -3.98 10.60
CA VAL A 2 9.54 -3.11 9.54
C VAL A 2 10.07 -3.53 8.17
N GLU A 3 11.36 -3.84 8.10
CA GLU A 3 12.00 -4.24 6.85
C GLU A 3 11.40 -5.52 6.27
N SER A 4 11.05 -6.48 7.12
CA SER A 4 10.40 -7.71 6.69
C SER A 4 9.01 -7.44 6.12
N ILE A 5 8.24 -6.55 6.77
CA ILE A 5 6.90 -6.19 6.32
C ILE A 5 6.97 -5.49 4.96
N THR A 6 7.83 -4.48 4.84
CA THR A 6 7.98 -3.74 3.57
C THR A 6 8.57 -4.61 2.48
N GLY A 7 9.48 -5.51 2.82
CA GLY A 7 10.06 -6.47 1.87
C GLY A 7 9.02 -7.41 1.30
N ARG A 8 8.13 -7.94 2.14
CA ARG A 8 7.02 -8.80 1.69
C ARG A 8 6.04 -8.04 0.81
N LEU A 9 5.72 -6.81 1.20
CA LEU A 9 4.82 -5.97 0.41
C LEU A 9 5.43 -5.65 -0.95
N ALA A 10 6.71 -5.29 -0.99
CA ALA A 10 7.42 -5.04 -2.25
C ALA A 10 7.44 -6.27 -3.14
N ALA A 11 7.66 -7.45 -2.57
CA ALA A 11 7.64 -8.72 -3.32
C ALA A 11 6.26 -8.97 -3.93
N THR A 12 5.20 -8.73 -3.16
CA THR A 12 3.82 -8.86 -3.65
C THR A 12 3.54 -7.89 -4.80
N LEU A 13 4.01 -6.65 -4.69
CA LEU A 13 3.86 -5.65 -5.74
C LEU A 13 4.59 -6.10 -7.02
N ARG A 14 5.81 -6.63 -6.90
CA ARG A 14 6.55 -7.14 -8.05
C ARG A 14 5.84 -8.31 -8.72
N GLU A 15 5.26 -9.21 -7.93
CA GLU A 15 4.46 -10.32 -8.47
C GLU A 15 3.25 -9.81 -9.25
N GLY A 16 2.55 -8.81 -8.71
CA GLY A 16 1.41 -8.20 -9.38
C GLY A 16 1.78 -7.50 -10.68
N LEU A 17 2.95 -6.85 -10.71
CA LEU A 17 3.48 -6.26 -11.93
C LEU A 17 3.81 -7.31 -12.97
N ALA A 18 4.41 -8.42 -12.55
CA ALA A 18 4.83 -9.49 -13.45
C ALA A 18 3.63 -10.22 -14.07
N ASP A 19 2.55 -10.43 -13.33
CA ASP A 19 1.37 -11.15 -13.84
C ASP A 19 0.29 -10.21 -14.44
N GLY A 20 0.51 -8.91 -14.40
CA GLY A 20 -0.40 -7.93 -15.00
C GLY A 20 -1.59 -7.54 -14.13
N SER A 21 -1.66 -8.01 -12.89
CA SER A 21 -2.76 -7.63 -11.99
C SER A 21 -2.61 -6.23 -11.41
N ILE A 22 -1.41 -5.65 -11.48
CA ILE A 22 -1.10 -4.30 -11.04
C ILE A 22 -0.52 -3.52 -12.22
N ALA A 23 -0.95 -2.27 -12.39
CA ALA A 23 -0.39 -1.38 -13.40
C ALA A 23 1.04 -0.96 -13.04
N ALA A 24 1.79 -0.41 -13.99
CA ALA A 24 3.19 -0.05 -13.81
C ALA A 24 3.43 0.81 -12.56
N ILE A 25 4.42 0.42 -11.76
CA ILE A 25 4.91 1.15 -10.60
C ILE A 25 6.41 1.33 -10.81
N ASP A 26 6.91 2.57 -10.70
CA ASP A 26 8.33 2.86 -10.95
C ASP A 26 9.26 2.21 -9.94
N ASP A 27 8.87 2.22 -8.67
CA ASP A 27 9.72 1.73 -7.58
C ASP A 27 8.86 0.97 -6.55
N PRO A 28 8.73 -0.36 -6.70
CA PRO A 28 7.94 -1.16 -5.78
C PRO A 28 8.41 -1.06 -4.32
N GLU A 29 9.70 -0.95 -4.07
CA GLU A 29 10.23 -0.83 -2.72
C GLU A 29 9.80 0.49 -2.07
N ALA A 30 9.93 1.60 -2.77
CA ALA A 30 9.51 2.90 -2.26
C ALA A 30 7.98 2.95 -2.07
N THR A 31 7.23 2.35 -2.98
CA THR A 31 5.77 2.26 -2.87
C THR A 31 5.37 1.45 -1.65
N ALA A 32 6.03 0.33 -1.40
CA ALA A 32 5.78 -0.51 -0.23
C ALA A 32 6.03 0.24 1.07
N GLU A 33 7.13 0.98 1.15
CA GLU A 33 7.44 1.80 2.32
C GLU A 33 6.38 2.88 2.53
N ALA A 34 5.97 3.56 1.47
CA ALA A 34 4.95 4.60 1.54
C ALA A 34 3.62 4.04 2.04
N ILE A 35 3.20 2.88 1.55
CA ILE A 35 1.98 2.21 1.99
C ILE A 35 2.07 1.86 3.48
N TYR A 36 3.20 1.30 3.89
CA TYR A 36 3.41 0.95 5.30
C TYR A 36 3.27 2.18 6.21
N HIS A 37 3.97 3.27 5.86
CA HIS A 37 3.92 4.51 6.66
C HIS A 37 2.52 5.13 6.66
N LEU A 38 1.84 5.09 5.52
CA LEU A 38 0.47 5.60 5.38
C LEU A 38 -0.49 4.86 6.33
N TRP A 39 -0.44 3.53 6.32
CA TRP A 39 -1.33 2.73 7.16
C TRP A 39 -0.98 2.79 8.62
N LEU A 40 0.31 2.89 8.95
CA LEU A 40 0.75 3.07 10.33
C LEU A 40 0.21 4.39 10.90
N GLY A 41 0.36 5.48 10.14
CA GLY A 41 -0.16 6.78 10.54
C GLY A 41 -1.68 6.81 10.60
N ALA A 42 -2.34 6.22 9.61
CA ALA A 42 -3.80 6.16 9.57
C ALA A 42 -4.37 5.36 10.74
N SER A 43 -3.72 4.26 11.11
CA SER A 43 -4.13 3.44 12.26
C SER A 43 -4.01 4.22 13.56
N LEU A 44 -2.94 4.98 13.72
CA LEU A 44 -2.75 5.82 14.90
C LEU A 44 -3.83 6.89 14.98
N VAL A 45 -4.09 7.59 13.88
CA VAL A 45 -5.12 8.65 13.84
C VAL A 45 -6.51 8.07 14.12
N ALA A 46 -6.84 6.93 13.51
CA ALA A 46 -8.13 6.27 13.73
C ALA A 46 -8.31 5.89 15.20
N SER A 47 -7.26 5.40 15.84
CA SER A 47 -7.29 5.05 17.26
C SER A 47 -7.54 6.27 18.15
N LEU A 48 -6.86 7.38 17.85
CA LEU A 48 -7.00 8.62 18.61
C LEU A 48 -8.36 9.29 18.40
N ALA A 49 -8.88 9.24 17.19
CA ALA A 49 -10.15 9.84 16.83
C ALA A 49 -11.37 8.95 17.15
N HIS A 50 -11.17 7.69 17.45
CA HIS A 50 -12.23 6.69 17.66
C HIS A 50 -13.18 6.58 16.47
N ASP A 51 -12.66 6.69 15.26
CA ASP A 51 -13.43 6.44 14.03
C ASP A 51 -12.50 5.94 12.92
N ASP A 52 -13.08 5.55 11.79
CA ASP A 52 -12.35 4.92 10.70
C ASP A 52 -12.03 5.85 9.53
N ALA A 53 -12.27 7.16 9.66
CA ALA A 53 -12.08 8.11 8.55
C ALA A 53 -10.66 8.06 7.98
N ALA A 54 -9.64 7.99 8.85
CA ALA A 54 -8.26 7.92 8.40
C ALA A 54 -7.97 6.62 7.65
N LEU A 55 -8.56 5.51 8.07
CA LEU A 55 -8.40 4.21 7.40
C LEU A 55 -9.07 4.21 6.02
N VAL A 56 -10.24 4.83 5.90
CA VAL A 56 -10.93 4.99 4.62
C VAL A 56 -10.08 5.83 3.67
N ALA A 57 -9.52 6.95 4.15
CA ALA A 57 -8.63 7.79 3.36
C ALA A 57 -7.38 7.03 2.92
N ALA A 58 -6.78 6.24 3.81
CA ALA A 58 -5.62 5.42 3.50
C ALA A 58 -5.94 4.40 2.41
N MET A 59 -7.12 3.78 2.45
CA MET A 59 -7.54 2.83 1.42
C MET A 59 -7.66 3.50 0.06
N ARG A 60 -8.25 4.69 -0.01
CA ARG A 60 -8.37 5.45 -1.26
C ARG A 60 -6.99 5.77 -1.86
N THR A 61 -6.08 6.21 -1.02
CA THR A 61 -4.72 6.54 -1.44
C THR A 61 -3.97 5.28 -1.89
N THR A 62 -4.12 4.18 -1.16
CA THR A 62 -3.50 2.90 -1.53
C THR A 62 -3.96 2.45 -2.92
N LYS A 63 -5.23 2.60 -3.24
CA LYS A 63 -5.75 2.25 -4.57
C LYS A 63 -5.14 3.09 -5.69
N ARG A 64 -4.74 4.32 -5.41
CA ARG A 64 -4.04 5.17 -6.37
C ARG A 64 -2.58 4.77 -6.53
N LEU A 65 -1.93 4.40 -5.42
CA LEU A 65 -0.52 3.99 -5.43
C LEU A 65 -0.34 2.63 -6.10
N VAL A 66 -1.35 1.77 -6.04
CA VAL A 66 -1.32 0.43 -6.61
C VAL A 66 -2.54 0.24 -7.52
N PRO A 67 -2.56 0.94 -8.68
CA PRO A 67 -3.70 0.84 -9.58
C PRO A 67 -3.80 -0.54 -10.23
N PRO A 68 -5.03 -1.02 -10.54
CA PRO A 68 -5.19 -2.33 -11.17
C PRO A 68 -4.62 -2.32 -12.58
N GLY A 69 -4.03 -3.45 -12.95
CA GLY A 69 -3.50 -3.67 -14.28
C GLY A 69 -4.55 -4.30 -15.21
N PRO A 70 -4.17 -4.60 -16.47
CA PRO A 70 -5.11 -5.11 -17.47
C PRO A 70 -5.70 -6.47 -17.16
N THR A 71 -5.08 -7.26 -16.29
CA THR A 71 -5.58 -8.60 -15.93
C THR A 71 -6.30 -8.62 -14.57
N ALA A 72 -6.44 -7.46 -13.95
CA ALA A 72 -7.09 -7.36 -12.63
C ALA A 72 -8.61 -7.54 -12.74
#